data_1252e5cf09cb2e56efa3a53cd130f9b7
#
_entry.id   1252e5cf09cb2e56efa3a53cd130f9b7
#
_cell.length_a   1.000
_cell.length_b   1.000
_cell.length_c   1.000
_cell.angle_alpha   90.00
_cell.angle_beta   90.00
_cell.angle_gamma   90.00
#
_symmetry.space_group_name_H-M   'P 1'
#
loop_
_entity.id
_entity.type
_entity.pdbx_description
1 polymer ?
#
loop_
_entity_poly.entity_id
_entity_poly.type
_entity_poly.pdbx_seq_one_letter_code
_entity_poly.pdbx_strand_id
1 'polypeptide(L)'
;VGGVFVPADCYARFLRDRIGPENVVFVSGTDCFGSPIEEGYRKEVESGSFEGPLEDYVRRNHDRQKATLDAYDISLDVYEGSGLGHCGEVHRSISAAFVQRLHEKGFLHLESTLQFYDAQEGMFLNGRQVVGHCPVQGCKSEKAYADECDLGHQYDPVDLINPISSVSGTVPE
;
A
#
# COMPACT_ATOMS: atom_id res chain seq x y z
N VAL A 1 15.05 -1.13 4.25
CA VAL A 1 16.18 -1.27 3.30
C VAL A 1 16.89 -2.60 3.56
N GLY A 2 17.40 -2.86 4.77
CA GLY A 2 18.27 -3.99 5.09
C GLY A 2 17.70 -5.39 4.77
N GLY A 3 16.41 -5.63 5.02
CA GLY A 3 15.79 -6.96 4.84
C GLY A 3 15.39 -7.30 3.40
N VAL A 4 15.29 -6.31 2.53
CA VAL A 4 14.80 -6.50 1.15
C VAL A 4 15.80 -5.97 0.13
N PHE A 5 16.10 -4.67 0.14
CA PHE A 5 16.89 -4.04 -0.90
C PHE A 5 18.37 -4.46 -0.88
N VAL A 6 18.98 -4.56 0.30
CA VAL A 6 20.40 -4.97 0.40
C VAL A 6 20.60 -6.41 -0.10
N PRO A 7 19.83 -7.44 0.31
CA PRO A 7 19.95 -8.78 -0.27
C PRO A 7 19.68 -8.84 -1.77
N ALA A 8 18.68 -8.09 -2.25
CA ALA A 8 18.35 -8.04 -3.67
C ALA A 8 19.47 -7.39 -4.49
N ASP A 9 20.09 -6.32 -3.99
CA ASP A 9 21.23 -5.65 -4.62
C ASP A 9 22.47 -6.58 -4.67
N CYS A 10 22.77 -7.26 -3.56
CA CYS A 10 23.83 -8.25 -3.54
C CYS A 10 23.62 -9.32 -4.62
N TYR A 11 22.39 -9.79 -4.79
CA TYR A 11 22.05 -10.79 -5.80
C TYR A 11 22.14 -10.21 -7.22
N ALA A 12 21.67 -8.99 -7.46
CA ALA A 12 21.78 -8.33 -8.74
C ALA A 12 23.26 -8.12 -9.15
N ARG A 13 24.11 -7.65 -8.22
CA ARG A 13 25.55 -7.51 -8.44
C ARG A 13 26.21 -8.86 -8.74
N PHE A 14 25.87 -9.91 -7.98
CA PHE A 14 26.34 -11.26 -8.24
C PHE A 14 25.98 -11.76 -9.63
N LEU A 15 24.74 -11.52 -10.08
CA LEU A 15 24.33 -11.92 -11.44
C LEU A 15 25.08 -11.11 -12.51
N ARG A 16 25.24 -9.79 -12.33
CA ARG A 16 26.01 -8.94 -13.25
C ARG A 16 27.46 -9.45 -13.43
N ASP A 17 28.07 -9.91 -12.34
CA ASP A 17 29.41 -10.49 -12.40
C ASP A 17 29.44 -11.85 -13.12
N ARG A 18 28.35 -12.61 -13.10
CA ARG A 18 28.29 -13.97 -13.66
C ARG A 18 27.86 -14.01 -15.13
N ILE A 19 26.92 -13.17 -15.52
CA ILE A 19 26.30 -13.23 -16.85
C ILE A 19 26.42 -11.93 -17.65
N GLY A 20 27.11 -10.93 -17.10
CA GLY A 20 27.28 -9.60 -17.69
C GLY A 20 26.18 -8.62 -17.25
N PRO A 21 26.55 -7.33 -17.01
CA PRO A 21 25.60 -6.31 -16.58
C PRO A 21 24.48 -6.05 -17.59
N GLU A 22 24.75 -6.21 -18.89
CA GLU A 22 23.78 -6.03 -19.97
C GLU A 22 22.65 -7.08 -19.96
N ASN A 23 22.81 -8.16 -19.21
CA ASN A 23 21.82 -9.25 -19.08
C ASN A 23 21.04 -9.19 -17.77
N VAL A 24 21.24 -8.16 -16.96
CA VAL A 24 20.57 -8.02 -15.64
C VAL A 24 19.94 -6.64 -15.52
N VAL A 25 18.64 -6.61 -15.33
CA VAL A 25 17.88 -5.39 -15.03
C VAL A 25 17.34 -5.51 -13.61
N PHE A 26 17.76 -4.60 -12.74
CA PHE A 26 17.29 -4.54 -11.35
C PHE A 26 16.36 -3.34 -11.20
N VAL A 27 15.07 -3.63 -11.04
CA VAL A 27 14.02 -2.61 -10.97
C VAL A 27 13.30 -2.65 -9.64
N SER A 28 12.86 -1.49 -9.19
CA SER A 28 11.94 -1.33 -8.08
C SER A 28 11.15 -0.03 -8.23
N GLY A 29 10.29 0.25 -7.28
CA GLY A 29 9.48 1.47 -7.31
C GLY A 29 8.64 1.63 -6.06
N THR A 30 7.92 2.76 -6.03
CA THR A 30 6.95 3.07 -4.99
C THR A 30 5.55 2.69 -5.48
N ASP A 31 4.82 1.93 -4.69
CA ASP A 31 3.38 1.85 -4.83
C ASP A 31 2.77 3.18 -4.37
N CYS A 32 2.05 3.83 -5.29
CA CYS A 32 1.49 5.16 -5.09
C CYS A 32 0.02 5.15 -4.69
N PHE A 33 -0.55 3.97 -4.40
CA PHE A 33 -1.96 3.78 -4.14
C PHE A 33 -2.21 3.04 -2.82
N GLY A 34 -3.46 3.12 -2.37
CA GLY A 34 -3.94 2.37 -1.22
C GLY A 34 -4.17 3.20 0.04
N SER A 35 -5.02 2.65 0.89
CA SER A 35 -5.48 3.30 2.12
C SER A 35 -4.38 3.72 3.12
N PRO A 36 -3.22 3.04 3.22
CA PRO A 36 -2.14 3.51 4.09
C PRO A 36 -1.56 4.86 3.66
N ILE A 37 -1.55 5.15 2.35
CA ILE A 37 -1.05 6.43 1.81
C ILE A 37 -2.03 7.55 2.14
N GLU A 38 -3.32 7.32 1.91
CA GLU A 38 -4.39 8.29 2.24
C GLU A 38 -4.41 8.62 3.73
N GLU A 39 -4.30 7.60 4.58
CA GLU A 39 -4.28 7.78 6.03
C GLU A 39 -2.99 8.50 6.50
N GLY A 40 -1.84 8.18 5.90
CA GLY A 40 -0.61 8.90 6.17
C GLY A 40 -0.69 10.37 5.78
N TYR A 41 -1.24 10.66 4.59
CA TYR A 41 -1.48 12.01 4.10
C TYR A 41 -2.42 12.78 5.04
N ARG A 42 -3.58 12.20 5.38
CA ARG A 42 -4.56 12.81 6.29
C ARG A 42 -3.91 13.23 7.61
N LYS A 43 -3.15 12.34 8.24
CA LYS A 43 -2.46 12.62 9.52
C LYS A 43 -1.45 13.74 9.42
N GLU A 44 -0.66 13.79 8.35
CA GLU A 44 0.32 14.87 8.19
C GLU A 44 -0.33 16.22 7.88
N VAL A 45 -1.44 16.25 7.14
CA VAL A 45 -2.23 17.48 6.93
C VAL A 45 -2.86 17.96 8.24
N GLU A 46 -3.51 17.08 8.99
CA GLU A 46 -4.14 17.42 10.27
C GLU A 46 -3.13 17.92 11.32
N SER A 47 -1.93 17.35 11.33
CA SER A 47 -0.86 17.81 12.25
C SER A 47 -0.14 19.08 11.77
N GLY A 48 -0.45 19.58 10.57
CA GLY A 48 0.26 20.70 9.95
C GLY A 48 1.69 20.38 9.49
N SER A 49 2.04 19.09 9.41
CA SER A 49 3.38 18.65 8.95
C SER A 49 3.51 18.61 7.44
N PHE A 50 2.39 18.66 6.73
CA PHE A 50 2.34 18.70 5.27
C PHE A 50 1.22 19.63 4.79
N GLU A 51 1.53 20.38 3.73
CA GLU A 51 0.60 21.27 3.04
C GLU A 51 0.71 21.03 1.53
N GLY A 52 -0.42 20.77 0.88
CA GLY A 52 -0.48 20.50 -0.55
C GLY A 52 -1.36 19.29 -0.90
N PRO A 53 -1.50 18.98 -2.20
CA PRO A 53 -2.32 17.86 -2.66
C PRO A 53 -1.66 16.49 -2.36
N LEU A 54 -2.48 15.43 -2.38
CA LEU A 54 -2.05 14.05 -2.17
C LEU A 54 -0.92 13.63 -3.14
N GLU A 55 -0.95 14.09 -4.39
CA GLU A 55 0.09 13.77 -5.37
C GLU A 55 1.47 14.28 -4.93
N ASP A 56 1.55 15.48 -4.37
CA ASP A 56 2.80 16.05 -3.87
C ASP A 56 3.31 15.31 -2.63
N TYR A 57 2.40 14.84 -1.76
CA TYR A 57 2.73 13.98 -0.65
C TYR A 57 3.36 12.67 -1.12
N VAL A 58 2.75 12.02 -2.11
CA VAL A 58 3.26 10.77 -2.70
C VAL A 58 4.62 11.00 -3.34
N ARG A 59 4.77 12.07 -4.14
CA ARG A 59 6.04 12.46 -4.80
C ARG A 59 7.15 12.70 -3.78
N ARG A 60 6.87 13.48 -2.75
CA ARG A 60 7.83 13.74 -1.66
C ARG A 60 8.32 12.43 -1.01
N ASN A 61 7.40 11.51 -0.73
CA ASN A 61 7.76 10.23 -0.10
C ASN A 61 8.53 9.32 -1.05
N HIS A 62 8.19 9.31 -2.35
CA HIS A 62 8.95 8.63 -3.40
C HIS A 62 10.40 9.13 -3.44
N ASP A 63 10.59 10.45 -3.51
CA ASP A 63 11.91 11.07 -3.59
C ASP A 63 12.76 10.79 -2.34
N ARG A 64 12.16 10.80 -1.14
CA ARG A 64 12.82 10.44 0.12
C ARG A 64 13.24 8.97 0.16
N GLN A 65 12.41 8.07 -0.34
CA GLN A 65 12.75 6.64 -0.43
C GLN A 65 13.90 6.43 -1.42
N LYS A 66 13.82 7.07 -2.60
CA LYS A 66 14.89 7.02 -3.59
C LYS A 66 16.22 7.53 -3.01
N ALA A 67 16.22 8.70 -2.39
CA ALA A 67 17.42 9.25 -1.75
C ALA A 67 18.00 8.32 -0.68
N THR A 68 17.15 7.60 0.06
CA THR A 68 17.59 6.60 1.03
C THR A 68 18.26 5.42 0.34
N LEU A 69 17.71 4.90 -0.74
CA LEU A 69 18.30 3.79 -1.51
C LEU A 69 19.62 4.19 -2.13
N ASP A 70 19.71 5.40 -2.68
CA ASP A 70 20.95 5.97 -3.23
C ASP A 70 22.03 6.10 -2.14
N ALA A 71 21.66 6.51 -0.92
CA ALA A 71 22.60 6.59 0.21
C ALA A 71 23.12 5.22 0.69
N TYR A 72 22.39 4.14 0.42
CA TYR A 72 22.83 2.76 0.64
C TYR A 72 23.54 2.14 -0.58
N ASP A 73 23.80 2.92 -1.62
CA ASP A 73 24.42 2.47 -2.88
C ASP A 73 23.68 1.26 -3.51
N ILE A 74 22.34 1.26 -3.43
CA ILE A 74 21.52 0.21 -4.08
C ILE A 74 21.53 0.44 -5.58
N SER A 75 22.02 -0.52 -6.35
CA SER A 75 22.32 -0.39 -7.78
C SER A 75 21.11 -0.64 -8.70
N LEU A 76 19.99 0.03 -8.42
CA LEU A 76 18.79 -0.02 -9.25
C LEU A 76 19.03 0.61 -10.62
N ASP A 77 18.58 -0.07 -11.68
CA ASP A 77 18.54 0.49 -13.04
C ASP A 77 17.33 1.41 -13.21
N VAL A 78 16.22 1.07 -12.53
CA VAL A 78 14.96 1.85 -12.55
C VAL A 78 14.36 1.90 -11.15
N TYR A 79 13.98 3.11 -10.74
CA TYR A 79 13.17 3.35 -9.53
C TYR A 79 12.11 4.39 -9.84
N GLU A 80 10.85 3.94 -10.01
CA GLU A 80 9.75 4.78 -10.46
C GLU A 80 8.51 4.61 -9.57
N GLY A 81 7.55 5.53 -9.65
CA GLY A 81 6.29 5.44 -8.92
C GLY A 81 5.15 4.95 -9.79
N SER A 82 4.36 3.98 -9.29
CA SER A 82 3.21 3.42 -10.02
C SER A 82 2.11 4.46 -10.36
N GLY A 83 2.08 5.61 -9.69
CA GLY A 83 1.16 6.72 -9.93
C GLY A 83 1.84 8.03 -10.36
N LEU A 84 3.16 8.06 -10.59
CA LEU A 84 3.92 9.28 -10.86
C LEU A 84 4.40 9.35 -12.31
N GLY A 85 4.30 10.54 -12.91
CA GLY A 85 4.85 10.85 -14.21
C GLY A 85 4.48 9.88 -15.32
N HIS A 86 5.36 9.70 -16.28
CA HIS A 86 5.15 8.80 -17.43
C HIS A 86 5.00 7.34 -17.02
N CYS A 87 5.72 6.87 -16.03
CA CYS A 87 5.59 5.50 -15.53
C CYS A 87 4.19 5.24 -14.97
N GLY A 88 3.60 6.21 -14.26
CA GLY A 88 2.23 6.15 -13.78
C GLY A 88 1.19 6.08 -14.91
N GLU A 89 1.40 6.80 -16.02
CA GLU A 89 0.53 6.73 -17.19
C GLU A 89 0.58 5.34 -17.85
N VAL A 90 1.78 4.81 -18.06
CA VAL A 90 1.99 3.47 -18.62
C VAL A 90 1.40 2.40 -17.70
N HIS A 91 1.66 2.48 -16.40
CA HIS A 91 1.10 1.55 -15.40
C HIS A 91 -0.42 1.54 -15.44
N ARG A 92 -1.06 2.71 -15.45
CA ARG A 92 -2.53 2.82 -15.53
C ARG A 92 -3.09 2.17 -16.79
N SER A 93 -2.47 2.44 -17.94
CA SER A 93 -2.88 1.89 -19.23
C SER A 93 -2.77 0.37 -19.27
N ILE A 94 -1.63 -0.18 -18.83
CA ILE A 94 -1.39 -1.63 -18.82
C ILE A 94 -2.32 -2.32 -17.82
N SER A 95 -2.48 -1.78 -16.61
CA SER A 95 -3.35 -2.34 -15.59
C SER A 95 -4.80 -2.39 -16.04
N ALA A 96 -5.31 -1.31 -16.66
CA ALA A 96 -6.66 -1.27 -17.20
C ALA A 96 -6.86 -2.32 -18.30
N ALA A 97 -5.92 -2.39 -19.26
CA ALA A 97 -5.99 -3.38 -20.35
C ALA A 97 -5.91 -4.83 -19.82
N PHE A 98 -5.09 -5.06 -18.78
CA PHE A 98 -4.97 -6.38 -18.16
C PHE A 98 -6.26 -6.81 -17.46
N VAL A 99 -6.86 -5.92 -16.64
CA VAL A 99 -8.14 -6.18 -15.97
C VAL A 99 -9.26 -6.43 -16.99
N GLN A 100 -9.34 -5.62 -18.04
CA GLN A 100 -10.30 -5.83 -19.13
C GLN A 100 -10.13 -7.22 -19.76
N ARG A 101 -8.90 -7.63 -20.05
CA ARG A 101 -8.61 -8.95 -20.63
C ARG A 101 -8.99 -10.11 -19.70
N LEU A 102 -8.79 -9.95 -18.38
CA LEU A 102 -9.25 -10.93 -17.39
C LEU A 102 -10.77 -11.05 -17.38
N HIS A 103 -11.48 -9.93 -17.45
CA HIS A 103 -12.93 -9.90 -17.51
C HIS A 103 -13.44 -10.57 -18.79
N GLU A 104 -12.91 -10.21 -19.97
CA GLU A 104 -13.28 -10.80 -21.26
C GLU A 104 -13.06 -12.32 -21.31
N LYS A 105 -12.07 -12.82 -20.58
CA LYS A 105 -11.78 -14.26 -20.47
C LYS A 105 -12.58 -14.98 -19.37
N GLY A 106 -13.46 -14.28 -18.65
CA GLY A 106 -14.31 -14.86 -17.60
C GLY A 106 -13.59 -15.20 -16.30
N PHE A 107 -12.42 -14.62 -16.05
CA PHE A 107 -11.71 -14.79 -14.77
C PHE A 107 -12.22 -13.87 -13.66
N LEU A 108 -13.00 -12.85 -13.99
CA LEU A 108 -13.59 -11.92 -13.02
C LEU A 108 -15.10 -12.09 -12.99
N HIS A 109 -15.66 -12.09 -11.80
CA HIS A 109 -17.09 -12.12 -11.55
C HIS A 109 -17.45 -11.08 -10.47
N LEU A 110 -18.72 -10.68 -10.47
CA LEU A 110 -19.24 -9.79 -9.45
C LEU A 110 -19.62 -10.60 -8.20
N GLU A 111 -19.21 -10.10 -7.05
CA GLU A 111 -19.54 -10.67 -5.75
C GLU A 111 -19.98 -9.56 -4.81
N SER A 112 -20.93 -9.86 -3.91
CA SER A 112 -21.37 -8.93 -2.88
C SER A 112 -20.67 -9.25 -1.58
N THR A 113 -20.01 -8.26 -0.99
CA THR A 113 -19.33 -8.38 0.30
C THR A 113 -19.92 -7.39 1.31
N LEU A 114 -19.94 -7.77 2.59
CA LEU A 114 -20.28 -6.84 3.66
C LEU A 114 -19.10 -5.91 3.91
N GLN A 115 -19.39 -4.63 4.06
CA GLN A 115 -18.40 -3.60 4.38
C GLN A 115 -18.93 -2.69 5.47
N PHE A 116 -18.05 -2.18 6.30
CA PHE A 116 -18.41 -1.18 7.30
C PHE A 116 -18.80 0.15 6.65
N TYR A 117 -19.90 0.71 7.12
CA TYR A 117 -20.40 2.01 6.68
C TYR A 117 -20.46 3.00 7.84
N ASP A 118 -19.91 4.18 7.66
CA ASP A 118 -19.98 5.26 8.60
C ASP A 118 -21.18 6.14 8.26
N ALA A 119 -22.25 6.00 9.05
CA ALA A 119 -23.49 6.74 8.83
C ALA A 119 -23.33 8.25 9.11
N GLN A 120 -22.39 8.65 9.97
CA GLN A 120 -22.13 10.06 10.26
C GLN A 120 -21.44 10.75 9.09
N GLU A 121 -20.45 10.09 8.48
CA GLU A 121 -19.70 10.62 7.35
C GLU A 121 -20.36 10.26 5.99
N GLY A 122 -21.34 9.35 5.99
CA GLY A 122 -22.06 8.94 4.78
C GLY A 122 -21.20 8.17 3.79
N MET A 123 -20.22 7.36 4.26
CA MET A 123 -19.25 6.67 3.41
C MET A 123 -18.95 5.25 3.86
N PHE A 124 -18.59 4.40 2.90
CA PHE A 124 -17.97 3.11 3.21
C PHE A 124 -16.55 3.29 3.74
N LEU A 125 -16.23 2.54 4.79
CA LEU A 125 -14.91 2.58 5.41
C LEU A 125 -13.99 1.53 4.77
N ASN A 126 -12.76 1.92 4.49
CA ASN A 126 -11.72 0.95 4.14
C ASN A 126 -11.15 0.27 5.40
N GLY A 127 -10.39 -0.82 5.20
CA GLY A 127 -9.88 -1.63 6.30
C GLY A 127 -9.09 -0.85 7.36
N ARG A 128 -8.38 0.20 6.98
CA ARG A 128 -7.58 1.03 7.91
C ARG A 128 -8.39 2.12 8.63
N GLN A 129 -9.59 2.39 8.16
CA GLN A 129 -10.51 3.35 8.78
C GLN A 129 -11.42 2.72 9.85
N VAL A 130 -11.32 1.40 10.06
CA VAL A 130 -12.02 0.71 11.14
C VAL A 130 -10.99 0.14 12.10
N VAL A 131 -11.18 0.39 13.38
CA VAL A 131 -10.33 -0.12 14.46
C VAL A 131 -11.18 -0.85 15.49
N GLY A 132 -10.62 -1.89 16.10
CA GLY A 132 -11.31 -2.69 17.10
C GLY A 132 -10.34 -3.66 17.78
N HIS A 133 -10.86 -4.78 18.25
CA HIS A 133 -10.07 -5.81 18.89
C HIS A 133 -10.02 -7.07 18.01
N CYS A 134 -8.85 -7.73 18.00
CA CYS A 134 -8.63 -8.94 17.24
C CYS A 134 -9.55 -10.09 17.76
N PRO A 135 -10.26 -10.81 16.89
CA PRO A 135 -11.13 -11.90 17.28
C PRO A 135 -10.37 -13.19 17.67
N VAL A 136 -9.07 -13.28 17.37
CA VAL A 136 -8.27 -14.46 17.69
C VAL A 136 -8.07 -14.60 19.19
N GLN A 137 -8.51 -15.72 19.74
CA GLN A 137 -8.45 -15.98 21.17
C GLN A 137 -7.00 -15.90 21.70
N GLY A 138 -6.80 -15.13 22.75
CA GLY A 138 -5.49 -14.94 23.38
C GLY A 138 -4.57 -13.96 22.64
N CYS A 139 -5.04 -13.32 21.58
CA CYS A 139 -4.30 -12.26 20.91
C CYS A 139 -4.06 -11.08 21.86
N LYS A 140 -2.82 -10.59 21.92
CA LYS A 140 -2.39 -9.43 22.72
C LYS A 140 -2.24 -8.17 21.87
N SER A 141 -2.83 -8.15 20.69
CA SER A 141 -2.82 -6.97 19.81
C SER A 141 -3.52 -5.81 20.51
N GLU A 142 -2.88 -4.67 20.55
CA GLU A 142 -3.45 -3.42 21.04
C GLU A 142 -4.25 -2.70 19.95
N LYS A 143 -4.05 -3.11 18.68
CA LYS A 143 -4.69 -2.50 17.53
C LYS A 143 -5.04 -3.53 16.46
N ALA A 144 -6.31 -3.67 16.21
CA ALA A 144 -6.84 -4.47 15.12
C ALA A 144 -7.58 -3.57 14.12
N TYR A 145 -7.37 -3.83 12.83
CA TYR A 145 -8.10 -3.21 11.73
C TYR A 145 -9.23 -4.14 11.26
N ALA A 146 -9.95 -3.75 10.21
CA ALA A 146 -11.08 -4.54 9.73
C ALA A 146 -10.71 -5.97 9.32
N ASP A 147 -9.50 -6.19 8.80
CA ASP A 147 -9.06 -7.44 8.15
C ASP A 147 -7.80 -8.05 8.76
N GLU A 148 -7.06 -7.29 9.57
CA GLU A 148 -5.84 -7.77 10.22
C GLU A 148 -5.51 -7.00 11.51
N CYS A 149 -4.78 -7.62 12.41
CA CYS A 149 -4.22 -6.96 13.58
C CYS A 149 -2.71 -6.67 13.41
N ASP A 150 -2.14 -5.86 14.29
CA ASP A 150 -0.71 -5.50 14.31
C ASP A 150 0.22 -6.70 14.57
N LEU A 151 -0.29 -7.83 15.04
CA LEU A 151 0.44 -9.09 15.17
C LEU A 151 0.29 -10.03 13.95
N GLY A 152 -0.40 -9.58 12.88
CA GLY A 152 -0.51 -10.29 11.61
C GLY A 152 -1.59 -11.37 11.56
N HIS A 153 -2.53 -11.43 12.50
CA HIS A 153 -3.70 -12.30 12.36
C HIS A 153 -4.67 -11.69 11.33
N GLN A 154 -5.09 -12.51 10.38
CA GLN A 154 -6.10 -12.16 9.38
C GLN A 154 -7.47 -12.76 9.77
N TYR A 155 -8.55 -12.05 9.49
CA TYR A 155 -9.93 -12.42 9.79
C TYR A 155 -10.88 -11.65 8.88
N ASP A 156 -12.12 -12.12 8.80
CA ASP A 156 -13.15 -11.37 8.05
C ASP A 156 -13.56 -10.10 8.81
N PRO A 157 -13.85 -8.99 8.11
CA PRO A 157 -14.24 -7.73 8.75
C PRO A 157 -15.38 -7.85 9.75
N VAL A 158 -16.34 -8.74 9.50
CA VAL A 158 -17.49 -9.00 10.37
C VAL A 158 -17.13 -9.62 11.73
N ASP A 159 -15.93 -10.20 11.83
CA ASP A 159 -15.44 -10.83 13.07
C ASP A 159 -14.73 -9.84 13.99
N LEU A 160 -14.42 -8.63 13.52
CA LEU A 160 -13.75 -7.60 14.33
C LEU A 160 -14.59 -7.26 15.56
N ILE A 161 -13.98 -7.33 16.74
CA ILE A 161 -14.67 -7.08 18.00
C ILE A 161 -14.68 -5.58 18.31
N ASN A 162 -15.87 -5.04 18.62
CA ASN A 162 -16.09 -3.64 18.95
C ASN A 162 -15.53 -2.67 17.88
N PRO A 163 -15.98 -2.75 16.64
CA PRO A 163 -15.51 -1.88 15.57
C PRO A 163 -15.86 -0.42 15.84
N ILE A 164 -14.92 0.47 15.60
CA ILE A 164 -15.08 1.93 15.68
C ILE A 164 -14.50 2.55 14.40
N SER A 165 -15.24 3.49 13.82
CA SER A 165 -14.71 4.32 12.72
C SER A 165 -13.57 5.20 13.26
N SER A 166 -12.41 5.15 12.65
CA SER A 166 -11.31 6.07 12.98
C SER A 166 -11.51 7.46 12.37
N VAL A 167 -12.53 7.64 11.53
CA VAL A 167 -12.86 8.91 10.89
C VAL A 167 -13.79 9.74 11.80
N SER A 168 -14.93 9.17 12.19
CA SER A 168 -15.94 9.87 13.01
C SER A 168 -15.87 9.54 14.50
N GLY A 169 -15.22 8.43 14.89
CA GLY A 169 -15.23 7.92 16.25
C GLY A 169 -16.51 7.18 16.64
N THR A 170 -17.42 6.93 15.68
CA THR A 170 -18.69 6.23 15.92
C THR A 170 -18.59 4.74 15.64
N VAL A 171 -19.57 3.98 16.10
CA VAL A 171 -19.71 2.56 15.74
C VAL A 171 -20.26 2.50 14.31
N PRO A 172 -19.55 1.88 13.36
CA PRO A 172 -20.01 1.75 11.99
C PRO A 172 -21.12 0.70 11.86
N GLU A 173 -21.94 0.84 10.81
CA GLU A 173 -22.98 -0.11 10.42
C GLU A 173 -22.43 -1.23 9.52
#